data_8569f0e7d4446b9e34ee6041c41eadbe
#
_entry.id   8569f0e7d4446b9e34ee6041c41eadbe
#
_cell.length_a   1.000
_cell.length_b   1.000
_cell.length_c   1.000
_cell.angle_alpha   90.00
_cell.angle_beta   90.00
_cell.angle_gamma   90.00
#
_symmetry.space_group_name_H-M   'P 1'
#
loop_
_entity.id
_entity.type
_entity.pdbx_description
1 polymer ?
#
loop_
_entity_poly.entity_id
_entity_poly.type
_entity_poly.pdbx_seq_one_letter_code
_entity_poly.pdbx_strand_id
1 'polypeptide(L)'
;MDLLDYVNIAANNLSGGNKRKMSVAMALLGNPPLVFLDEPSTGVDPQAKRFMWNIVSKISTLRQRSAVIITTHSMEEAEALCTKMGIMVAGEFKCFGSSQHIKDKFGTGYELEVKIRTLTEQDVN
;
A
#
# COMPACT_ATOMS: atom_id res chain seq x y z
N MET A 1 -8.09 -9.27 7.87
CA MET A 1 -8.82 -8.28 7.05
C MET A 1 -9.92 -7.57 7.84
N ASP A 2 -10.10 -7.94 9.11
CA ASP A 2 -11.12 -7.35 9.99
C ASP A 2 -12.52 -7.32 9.34
N LEU A 3 -12.98 -8.50 8.95
CA LEU A 3 -14.27 -8.72 8.29
C LEU A 3 -15.20 -9.64 9.13
N LEU A 4 -14.81 -9.93 10.38
CA LEU A 4 -15.56 -10.86 11.22
C LEU A 4 -16.98 -10.38 11.49
N ASP A 5 -17.17 -9.08 11.70
CA ASP A 5 -18.49 -8.48 11.93
C ASP A 5 -19.42 -8.57 10.70
N TYR A 6 -18.86 -8.89 9.54
CA TYR A 6 -19.56 -8.91 8.26
C TYR A 6 -19.81 -10.32 7.71
N VAL A 7 -19.52 -11.37 8.49
CA VAL A 7 -19.57 -12.79 8.02
C VAL A 7 -20.97 -13.19 7.50
N ASN A 8 -22.02 -12.62 8.09
CA ASN A 8 -23.40 -12.92 7.74
C ASN A 8 -24.00 -11.90 6.76
N ILE A 9 -23.18 -10.97 6.25
CA ILE A 9 -23.65 -9.94 5.30
C ILE A 9 -23.30 -10.37 3.89
N ALA A 10 -24.30 -10.37 3.00
CA ALA A 10 -24.09 -10.66 1.59
C ALA A 10 -23.10 -9.65 0.98
N ALA A 11 -22.20 -10.13 0.13
CA ALA A 11 -21.14 -9.31 -0.48
C ALA A 11 -21.68 -8.04 -1.17
N ASN A 12 -22.86 -8.10 -1.76
CA ASN A 12 -23.51 -6.95 -2.40
C ASN A 12 -23.84 -5.81 -1.43
N ASN A 13 -24.07 -6.15 -0.16
CA ASN A 13 -24.46 -5.21 0.89
C ASN A 13 -23.27 -4.65 1.68
N LEU A 14 -22.05 -5.08 1.37
CA LEU A 14 -20.83 -4.53 1.96
C LEU A 14 -20.54 -3.12 1.42
N SER A 15 -19.94 -2.29 2.26
CA SER A 15 -19.37 -1.00 1.82
C SER A 15 -18.28 -1.22 0.76
N GLY A 16 -17.99 -0.19 -0.05
CA GLY A 16 -16.95 -0.26 -1.07
C GLY A 16 -15.58 -0.68 -0.52
N GLY A 17 -15.18 -0.12 0.63
CA GLY A 17 -13.95 -0.49 1.33
C GLY A 17 -13.93 -1.95 1.79
N ASN A 18 -15.04 -2.46 2.34
CA ASN A 18 -15.15 -3.86 2.76
C ASN A 18 -15.19 -4.83 1.57
N LYS A 19 -15.81 -4.44 0.46
CA LYS A 19 -15.74 -5.20 -0.80
C LYS A 19 -14.28 -5.31 -1.28
N ARG A 20 -13.53 -4.22 -1.20
CA ARG A 20 -12.10 -4.21 -1.59
C ARG A 20 -11.26 -5.11 -0.67
N LYS A 21 -11.44 -5.01 0.64
CA LYS A 21 -10.80 -5.91 1.62
C LYS A 21 -11.10 -7.38 1.33
N MET A 22 -12.36 -7.69 1.04
CA MET A 22 -12.79 -9.05 0.70
C MET A 22 -12.13 -9.54 -0.60
N SER A 23 -12.07 -8.71 -1.64
CA SER A 23 -11.43 -9.06 -2.91
C SER A 23 -9.93 -9.37 -2.73
N VAL A 24 -9.22 -8.56 -1.94
CA VAL A 24 -7.82 -8.82 -1.61
C VAL A 24 -7.66 -10.12 -0.81
N ALA A 25 -8.55 -10.38 0.18
CA ALA A 25 -8.53 -11.62 0.93
C ALA A 25 -8.73 -12.85 0.03
N MET A 26 -9.67 -12.76 -0.92
CA MET A 26 -9.92 -13.83 -1.89
C MET A 26 -8.71 -14.08 -2.82
N ALA A 27 -8.06 -13.01 -3.30
CA ALA A 27 -6.86 -13.14 -4.13
C ALA A 27 -5.69 -13.84 -3.41
N LEU A 28 -5.63 -13.71 -2.08
CA LEU A 28 -4.59 -14.29 -1.24
C LEU A 28 -4.94 -15.71 -0.74
N LEU A 29 -6.17 -16.17 -0.96
CA LEU A 29 -6.62 -17.48 -0.52
C LEU A 29 -5.88 -18.59 -1.31
N GLY A 30 -5.44 -19.62 -0.62
CA GLY A 30 -4.72 -20.72 -1.26
C GLY A 30 -3.23 -20.47 -1.51
N ASN A 31 -2.70 -19.31 -1.10
CA ASN A 31 -1.27 -18.95 -1.26
C ASN A 31 -0.75 -19.09 -2.70
N PRO A 32 -1.34 -18.41 -3.67
CA PRO A 32 -0.89 -18.49 -5.05
C PRO A 32 0.56 -18.01 -5.19
N PRO A 33 1.35 -18.56 -6.12
CA PRO A 33 2.73 -18.13 -6.34
C PRO A 33 2.83 -16.73 -6.94
N LEU A 34 1.77 -16.22 -7.57
CA LEU A 34 1.69 -14.91 -8.18
C LEU A 34 0.33 -14.28 -7.89
N VAL A 35 0.34 -13.02 -7.42
CA VAL A 35 -0.86 -12.24 -7.10
C VAL A 35 -0.81 -10.92 -7.84
N PHE A 36 -1.89 -10.54 -8.49
CA PHE A 36 -2.10 -9.23 -9.08
C PHE A 36 -3.12 -8.45 -8.27
N LEU A 37 -2.76 -7.26 -7.83
CA LEU A 37 -3.61 -6.35 -7.10
C LEU A 37 -3.73 -5.02 -7.86
N ASP A 38 -4.91 -4.77 -8.38
CA ASP A 38 -5.19 -3.53 -9.12
C ASP A 38 -5.81 -2.49 -8.19
N GLU A 39 -5.07 -1.40 -7.92
CA GLU A 39 -5.48 -0.30 -7.04
C GLU A 39 -6.09 -0.78 -5.70
N PRO A 40 -5.41 -1.67 -4.93
CA PRO A 40 -6.04 -2.39 -3.83
C PRO A 40 -6.51 -1.49 -2.69
N SER A 41 -5.88 -0.34 -2.48
CA SER A 41 -6.18 0.57 -1.38
C SER A 41 -7.12 1.72 -1.76
N THR A 42 -7.56 1.80 -3.03
CA THR A 42 -8.45 2.88 -3.49
C THR A 42 -9.82 2.79 -2.81
N GLY A 43 -10.27 3.90 -2.23
CA GLY A 43 -11.56 3.98 -1.52
C GLY A 43 -11.58 3.27 -0.16
N VAL A 44 -10.42 2.90 0.38
CA VAL A 44 -10.26 2.31 1.71
C VAL A 44 -9.80 3.40 2.69
N ASP A 45 -10.34 3.39 3.91
CA ASP A 45 -9.94 4.32 4.94
C ASP A 45 -8.46 4.13 5.35
N PRO A 46 -7.77 5.17 5.88
CA PRO A 46 -6.33 5.12 6.16
C PRO A 46 -5.91 4.00 7.12
N GLN A 47 -6.73 3.67 8.11
CA GLN A 47 -6.43 2.62 9.08
C GLN A 47 -6.49 1.24 8.41
N ALA A 48 -7.55 0.98 7.65
CA ALA A 48 -7.72 -0.26 6.90
C ALA A 48 -6.70 -0.39 5.77
N LYS A 49 -6.28 0.72 5.14
CA LYS A 49 -5.19 0.77 4.16
C LYS A 49 -3.88 0.25 4.77
N ARG A 50 -3.45 0.79 5.92
CA ARG A 50 -2.24 0.33 6.63
C ARG A 50 -2.31 -1.13 7.04
N PHE A 51 -3.47 -1.58 7.49
CA PHE A 51 -3.69 -2.98 7.84
C PHE A 51 -3.54 -3.91 6.62
N MET A 52 -4.11 -3.52 5.47
CA MET A 52 -3.97 -4.26 4.21
C MET A 52 -2.51 -4.30 3.74
N TRP A 53 -1.78 -3.20 3.84
CA TRP A 53 -0.34 -3.15 3.53
C TRP A 53 0.46 -4.13 4.38
N ASN A 54 0.18 -4.20 5.68
CA ASN A 54 0.83 -5.17 6.56
C ASN A 54 0.58 -6.62 6.14
N ILE A 55 -0.62 -6.94 5.66
CA ILE A 55 -0.94 -8.29 5.16
C ILE A 55 -0.18 -8.59 3.88
N VAL A 56 -0.21 -7.68 2.90
CA VAL A 56 0.49 -7.84 1.62
C VAL A 56 2.00 -7.99 1.85
N SER A 57 2.58 -7.13 2.69
CA SER A 57 3.99 -7.21 3.07
C SER A 57 4.35 -8.53 3.74
N LYS A 58 3.53 -9.01 4.68
CA LYS A 58 3.76 -10.32 5.33
C LYS A 58 3.75 -11.48 4.34
N ILE A 59 2.88 -11.46 3.36
CA ILE A 59 2.77 -12.54 2.39
C ILE A 59 3.96 -12.54 1.44
N SER A 60 4.38 -11.37 0.96
CA SER A 60 5.53 -11.24 0.07
C SER A 60 6.86 -11.55 0.77
N THR A 61 7.00 -11.16 2.06
CA THR A 61 8.28 -11.26 2.79
C THR A 61 8.43 -12.56 3.58
N LEU A 62 7.40 -12.96 4.35
CA LEU A 62 7.52 -14.09 5.27
C LEU A 62 7.37 -15.46 4.58
N ARG A 63 6.68 -15.53 3.47
CA ARG A 63 6.44 -16.80 2.78
C ARG A 63 7.40 -17.07 1.62
N GLN A 64 8.14 -16.06 1.15
CA GLN A 64 9.15 -16.15 0.05
C GLN A 64 8.72 -16.99 -1.18
N ARG A 65 7.42 -17.33 -1.27
CA ARG A 65 6.85 -18.21 -2.30
C ARG A 65 5.86 -17.52 -3.22
N SER A 66 5.48 -16.26 -2.89
CA SER A 66 4.51 -15.51 -3.66
C SER A 66 5.11 -14.18 -4.11
N ALA A 67 5.07 -13.92 -5.41
CA ALA A 67 5.32 -12.60 -5.97
C ALA A 67 4.00 -11.81 -6.00
N VAL A 68 4.05 -10.54 -5.64
CA VAL A 68 2.88 -9.65 -5.69
C VAL A 68 3.18 -8.50 -6.64
N ILE A 69 2.31 -8.31 -7.62
CA ILE A 69 2.35 -7.17 -8.55
C ILE A 69 1.18 -6.27 -8.20
N ILE A 70 1.48 -4.99 -7.96
CA ILE A 70 0.49 -4.00 -7.53
C ILE A 70 0.50 -2.85 -8.54
N THR A 71 -0.68 -2.43 -8.99
CA THR A 71 -0.85 -1.12 -9.62
C THR A 71 -1.33 -0.13 -8.57
N THR A 72 -0.80 1.08 -8.60
CA THR A 72 -1.23 2.15 -7.70
C THR A 72 -0.83 3.52 -8.25
N HIS A 73 -1.60 4.55 -7.91
CA HIS A 73 -1.24 5.95 -8.13
C HIS A 73 -0.65 6.61 -6.88
N SER A 74 -0.52 5.86 -5.77
CA SER A 74 0.02 6.34 -4.51
C SER A 74 1.50 5.98 -4.39
N MET A 75 2.39 6.98 -4.43
CA MET A 75 3.83 6.77 -4.22
C MET A 75 4.11 6.20 -2.82
N GLU A 76 3.36 6.64 -1.81
CA GLU A 76 3.46 6.12 -0.44
C GLU A 76 3.23 4.61 -0.39
N GLU A 77 2.20 4.12 -1.11
CA GLU A 77 1.91 2.68 -1.21
C GLU A 77 3.02 1.93 -1.94
N ALA A 78 3.48 2.45 -3.07
CA ALA A 78 4.56 1.86 -3.84
C ALA A 78 5.86 1.77 -3.01
N GLU A 79 6.22 2.83 -2.28
CA GLU A 79 7.41 2.82 -1.42
C GLU A 79 7.28 1.89 -0.21
N ALA A 80 6.08 1.79 0.38
CA ALA A 80 5.86 0.94 1.54
C ALA A 80 5.84 -0.56 1.21
N LEU A 81 5.39 -0.94 0.01
CA LEU A 81 5.14 -2.33 -0.34
C LEU A 81 6.10 -2.92 -1.36
N CYS A 82 6.64 -2.10 -2.27
CA CYS A 82 7.36 -2.61 -3.42
C CYS A 82 8.87 -2.60 -3.22
N THR A 83 9.52 -3.70 -3.53
CA THR A 83 10.99 -3.78 -3.62
C THR A 83 11.52 -3.17 -4.92
N LYS A 84 10.71 -3.24 -5.98
CA LYS A 84 10.95 -2.60 -7.28
C LYS A 84 9.66 -2.01 -7.79
N MET A 85 9.73 -0.89 -8.48
CA MET A 85 8.60 -0.22 -9.09
C MET A 85 8.93 0.26 -10.50
N GLY A 86 7.91 0.37 -11.31
CA GLY A 86 7.98 0.96 -12.64
C GLY A 86 7.03 2.13 -12.74
N ILE A 87 7.47 3.26 -13.29
CA ILE A 87 6.60 4.40 -13.59
C ILE A 87 6.16 4.32 -15.03
N MET A 88 4.86 4.32 -15.24
CA MET A 88 4.23 4.26 -16.56
C MET A 88 3.58 5.60 -16.88
N VAL A 89 3.83 6.11 -18.08
CA VAL A 89 3.22 7.35 -18.59
C VAL A 89 2.76 7.09 -20.02
N ALA A 90 1.49 7.39 -20.30
CA ALA A 90 0.87 7.18 -21.62
C ALA A 90 1.07 5.74 -22.18
N GLY A 91 0.98 4.72 -21.31
CA GLY A 91 1.12 3.31 -21.69
C GLY A 91 2.56 2.81 -21.83
N GLU A 92 3.57 3.67 -21.60
CA GLU A 92 4.99 3.30 -21.72
C GLU A 92 5.69 3.34 -20.36
N PHE A 93 6.56 2.38 -20.09
CA PHE A 93 7.45 2.42 -18.94
C PHE A 93 8.55 3.48 -19.16
N LYS A 94 8.58 4.48 -18.28
CA LYS A 94 9.60 5.56 -18.32
C LYS A 94 10.79 5.27 -17.41
N CYS A 95 10.59 4.55 -16.32
CA CYS A 95 11.68 4.07 -15.48
C CYS A 95 11.27 2.80 -14.73
N PHE A 96 12.29 2.06 -14.26
CA PHE A 96 12.12 0.85 -13.47
C PHE A 96 13.30 0.69 -12.52
N GLY A 97 13.04 0.39 -11.26
CA GLY A 97 14.08 0.18 -10.26
C GLY A 97 13.55 0.12 -8.84
N SER A 98 14.45 0.15 -7.86
CA SER A 98 14.07 0.38 -6.47
C SER A 98 13.66 1.85 -6.26
N SER A 99 12.91 2.14 -5.19
CA SER A 99 12.55 3.52 -4.82
C SER A 99 13.80 4.41 -4.74
N GLN A 100 14.86 3.94 -4.08
CA GLN A 100 16.12 4.67 -3.96
C GLN A 100 16.75 4.95 -5.33
N HIS A 101 16.84 3.96 -6.20
CA HIS A 101 17.41 4.14 -7.54
C HIS A 101 16.65 5.17 -8.38
N ILE A 102 15.31 5.17 -8.27
CA ILE A 102 14.48 6.15 -8.99
C ILE A 102 14.69 7.55 -8.41
N LYS A 103 14.76 7.68 -7.08
CA LYS A 103 15.03 8.95 -6.40
C LYS A 103 16.42 9.50 -6.76
N ASP A 104 17.45 8.67 -6.76
CA ASP A 104 18.81 9.09 -7.08
C ASP A 104 18.94 9.56 -8.54
N LYS A 105 18.20 8.92 -9.44
CA LYS A 105 18.30 9.20 -10.88
C LYS A 105 17.43 10.39 -11.33
N PHE A 106 16.27 10.58 -10.72
CA PHE A 106 15.25 11.54 -11.17
C PHE A 106 14.90 12.59 -10.11
N GLY A 107 15.32 12.39 -8.86
CA GLY A 107 15.08 13.34 -7.77
C GLY A 107 15.91 14.60 -7.94
N THR A 108 15.25 15.75 -7.93
CA THR A 108 15.91 17.06 -7.98
C THR A 108 15.54 17.83 -6.72
N GLY A 109 16.37 17.74 -5.69
CA GLY A 109 16.18 18.52 -4.46
C GLY A 109 15.93 17.68 -3.22
N TYR A 110 15.75 18.38 -2.10
CA TYR A 110 15.49 17.82 -0.78
C TYR A 110 14.23 18.44 -0.23
N GLU A 111 13.38 17.63 0.43
CA GLU A 111 12.26 18.10 1.22
C GLU A 111 12.67 18.10 2.69
N LEU A 112 12.60 19.28 3.34
CA LEU A 112 12.87 19.44 4.77
C LEU A 112 11.55 19.63 5.51
N GLU A 113 11.09 18.61 6.23
CA GLU A 113 9.94 18.71 7.14
C GLU A 113 10.44 19.14 8.53
N VAL A 114 10.06 20.34 8.97
CA VAL A 114 10.38 20.85 10.31
C VAL A 114 9.13 20.84 11.16
N LYS A 115 9.11 19.99 12.19
CA LYS A 115 8.05 19.97 13.21
C LYS A 115 8.51 20.79 14.41
N ILE A 116 7.90 21.96 14.61
CA ILE A 116 8.15 22.79 15.78
C ILE A 116 7.21 22.32 16.90
N ARG A 117 7.77 21.96 18.04
CA ARG A 117 7.00 21.65 19.25
C ARG A 117 6.42 22.98 19.78
N THR A 118 5.13 23.01 20.01
CA THR A 118 4.50 24.15 20.73
C THR A 118 5.09 24.20 22.14
N LEU A 119 5.68 25.33 22.50
CA LEU A 119 6.19 25.58 23.84
C LEU A 119 5.01 25.54 24.82
N THR A 120 5.13 24.76 25.87
CA THR A 120 4.19 24.76 27.00
C THR A 120 4.65 25.80 28.02
N GLU A 121 3.75 26.32 28.86
CA GLU A 121 4.07 27.30 29.90
C GLU A 121 5.21 26.84 30.85
N GLN A 122 5.53 25.57 30.90
CA GLN A 122 6.64 25.00 31.64
C GLN A 122 8.02 25.15 30.98
N ASP A 123 8.06 25.50 29.70
CA ASP A 123 9.31 25.69 28.93
C ASP A 123 9.81 27.16 28.98
N VAL A 124 9.10 28.07 29.71
CA VAL A 124 9.37 29.52 29.75
C VAL A 124 9.87 30.02 31.11
N ASN A 125 10.06 29.11 32.09
CA ASN A 125 10.58 29.45 33.45
C ASN A 125 12.02 29.00 33.62
#